data_5ae37bcc8a4fd1cfbedd7bc67d25c56e
#
_entry.id   5ae37bcc8a4fd1cfbedd7bc67d25c56e
#
_cell.length_a   1.000
_cell.length_b   1.000
_cell.length_c   1.000
_cell.angle_alpha   90.00
_cell.angle_beta   90.00
_cell.angle_gamma   90.00
#
_symmetry.space_group_name_H-M   'P 1'
#
loop_
_entity.id
_entity.type
_entity.pdbx_description
1 polymer ?
#
loop_
_entity_poly.entity_id
_entity_poly.type
_entity_poly.pdbx_seq_one_letter_code
_entity_poly.pdbx_strand_id
1 'polypeptide(L)'
;RKLCHDIGLKLNTKAHMQQLIRTRVGPFDQKTMHSLYELKDAFELYKEGNEKELKKIIMPVETAIEHLPKIWISDHAVDPLCHGTDLAIPGIIKLESHIKENDTVAILTLKDELVATGISKLNSEKIKDLEKGIAIITKKIFMKKDTYQKYSKS
;
A
#
# COMPACT_ATOMS: atom_id res chain seq x y z
N ARG A 1 -1.00 -25.98 4.68
CA ARG A 1 -0.58 -27.33 5.15
C ARG A 1 -1.23 -27.64 6.50
N LYS A 2 -1.10 -26.76 7.50
CA LYS A 2 -1.63 -26.99 8.84
C LYS A 2 -3.16 -27.22 8.82
N LEU A 3 -3.92 -26.44 8.08
CA LEU A 3 -5.37 -26.61 7.94
C LEU A 3 -5.75 -28.03 7.49
N CYS A 4 -5.09 -28.56 6.46
CA CYS A 4 -5.36 -29.93 6.00
C CYS A 4 -5.06 -30.97 7.10
N HIS A 5 -3.95 -30.79 7.79
CA HIS A 5 -3.59 -31.66 8.92
C HIS A 5 -4.62 -31.61 10.05
N ASP A 6 -5.05 -30.40 10.45
CA ASP A 6 -6.02 -30.21 11.53
C ASP A 6 -7.42 -30.76 11.17
N ILE A 7 -7.81 -30.68 9.88
CA ILE A 7 -9.03 -31.34 9.36
C ILE A 7 -8.89 -32.85 9.50
N GLY A 8 -7.73 -33.42 9.11
CA GLY A 8 -7.48 -34.85 9.25
C GLY A 8 -7.61 -35.32 10.69
N LEU A 9 -7.03 -34.60 11.63
CA LEU A 9 -7.13 -34.93 13.07
C LEU A 9 -8.60 -34.90 13.56
N LYS A 10 -9.38 -33.89 13.18
CA LYS A 10 -10.79 -33.79 13.55
C LYS A 10 -11.66 -34.91 12.99
N LEU A 11 -11.29 -35.46 11.84
CA LEU A 11 -11.98 -36.59 11.20
C LEU A 11 -11.41 -37.96 11.62
N ASN A 12 -10.52 -38.00 12.61
CA ASN A 12 -9.78 -39.20 13.05
C ASN A 12 -9.10 -39.95 11.88
N THR A 13 -8.54 -39.18 10.94
CA THR A 13 -7.81 -39.71 9.77
C THR A 13 -6.55 -38.88 9.54
N LYS A 14 -5.79 -39.26 8.51
CA LYS A 14 -4.64 -38.46 8.04
C LYS A 14 -5.03 -37.65 6.84
N ALA A 15 -4.56 -36.41 6.75
CA ALA A 15 -4.75 -35.56 5.58
C ALA A 15 -3.49 -34.74 5.29
N HIS A 16 -3.25 -34.48 4.02
CA HIS A 16 -2.17 -33.62 3.55
C HIS A 16 -2.65 -32.73 2.40
N MET A 17 -1.98 -31.62 2.21
CA MET A 17 -2.25 -30.72 1.12
C MET A 17 -1.56 -31.24 -0.16
N GLN A 18 -2.35 -31.69 -1.12
CA GLN A 18 -1.85 -32.19 -2.41
C GLN A 18 -1.51 -31.04 -3.35
N GLN A 19 -2.37 -30.01 -3.41
CA GLN A 19 -2.21 -28.87 -4.33
C GLN A 19 -2.78 -27.60 -3.70
N LEU A 20 -2.14 -26.48 -3.98
CA LEU A 20 -2.62 -25.14 -3.63
C LEU A 20 -2.41 -24.18 -4.79
N ILE A 21 -3.44 -23.50 -5.22
CA ILE A 21 -3.36 -22.45 -6.22
C ILE A 21 -3.83 -21.15 -5.57
N ARG A 22 -2.97 -20.15 -5.57
CA ARG A 22 -3.35 -18.81 -5.12
C ARG A 22 -4.04 -18.08 -6.26
N THR A 23 -5.31 -17.81 -6.12
CA THR A 23 -6.13 -17.18 -7.16
C THR A 23 -6.25 -15.67 -7.02
N ARG A 24 -5.96 -15.13 -5.82
CA ARG A 24 -6.05 -13.69 -5.54
C ARG A 24 -5.12 -13.27 -4.40
N VAL A 25 -4.58 -12.05 -4.49
CA VAL A 25 -3.82 -11.36 -3.43
C VAL A 25 -4.17 -9.87 -3.47
N GLY A 26 -4.93 -9.39 -2.48
CA GLY A 26 -5.43 -8.02 -2.47
C GLY A 26 -6.21 -7.69 -3.74
N PRO A 27 -5.88 -6.62 -4.46
CA PRO A 27 -6.55 -6.24 -5.71
C PRO A 27 -6.17 -7.14 -6.90
N PHE A 28 -5.06 -7.89 -6.81
CA PHE A 28 -4.54 -8.72 -7.91
C PHE A 28 -5.23 -10.08 -7.95
N ASP A 29 -5.67 -10.50 -9.14
CA ASP A 29 -6.29 -11.78 -9.41
C ASP A 29 -5.65 -12.47 -10.63
N GLN A 30 -6.21 -13.60 -11.06
CA GLN A 30 -5.69 -14.34 -12.21
C GLN A 30 -5.76 -13.55 -13.53
N LYS A 31 -6.66 -12.57 -13.66
CA LYS A 31 -6.82 -11.76 -14.88
C LYS A 31 -5.69 -10.75 -15.06
N THR A 32 -5.07 -10.34 -13.95
CA THR A 32 -3.95 -9.40 -13.95
C THR A 32 -2.59 -10.11 -13.85
N MET A 33 -2.58 -11.43 -13.97
CA MET A 33 -1.36 -12.24 -13.87
C MET A 33 -0.69 -12.36 -15.24
N HIS A 34 0.59 -12.06 -15.26
CA HIS A 34 1.45 -12.17 -16.43
C HIS A 34 2.58 -13.17 -16.19
N SER A 35 3.00 -13.86 -17.24
CA SER A 35 4.14 -14.76 -17.17
C SER A 35 5.47 -13.99 -17.28
N LEU A 36 6.56 -14.61 -16.80
CA LEU A 36 7.89 -14.03 -16.97
C LEU A 36 8.31 -13.96 -18.44
N TYR A 37 7.78 -14.80 -19.30
CA TYR A 37 8.02 -14.73 -20.74
C TYR A 37 7.39 -13.49 -21.37
N GLU A 38 6.12 -13.21 -21.06
CA GLU A 38 5.43 -11.98 -21.51
C GLU A 38 6.16 -10.72 -21.03
N LEU A 39 6.62 -10.72 -19.77
CA LEU A 39 7.41 -9.60 -19.23
C LEU A 39 8.73 -9.43 -19.99
N LYS A 40 9.41 -10.52 -20.31
CA LYS A 40 10.67 -10.47 -21.07
C LYS A 40 10.45 -9.89 -22.48
N ASP A 41 9.45 -10.38 -23.18
CA ASP A 41 9.12 -9.92 -24.53
C ASP A 41 8.73 -8.43 -24.53
N ALA A 42 7.90 -8.01 -23.58
CA ALA A 42 7.54 -6.61 -23.40
C ALA A 42 8.74 -5.72 -23.05
N PHE A 43 9.73 -6.24 -22.32
CA PHE A 43 10.96 -5.52 -22.01
C PHE A 43 11.89 -5.37 -23.20
N GLU A 44 11.97 -6.38 -24.09
CA GLU A 44 12.73 -6.22 -25.35
C GLU A 44 12.08 -5.15 -26.25
N LEU A 45 10.76 -5.15 -26.40
CA LEU A 45 10.03 -4.10 -27.12
C LEU A 45 10.24 -2.70 -26.51
N TYR A 46 10.33 -2.62 -25.17
CA TYR A 46 10.65 -1.36 -24.49
C TYR A 46 12.03 -0.81 -24.87
N LYS A 47 13.06 -1.67 -25.01
CA LYS A 47 14.39 -1.27 -25.47
C LYS A 47 14.38 -0.70 -26.90
N GLU A 48 13.45 -1.16 -27.73
CA GLU A 48 13.24 -0.66 -29.10
C GLU A 48 12.38 0.63 -29.14
N GLY A 49 11.98 1.16 -27.97
CA GLY A 49 11.21 2.40 -27.85
C GLY A 49 9.69 2.19 -27.75
N ASN A 50 9.21 0.95 -27.72
CA ASN A 50 7.79 0.65 -27.55
C ASN A 50 7.44 0.35 -26.08
N GLU A 51 6.97 1.37 -25.34
CA GLU A 51 6.62 1.25 -23.93
C GLU A 51 5.23 0.64 -23.67
N LYS A 52 4.37 0.51 -24.68
CA LYS A 52 2.95 0.19 -24.51
C LYS A 52 2.74 -1.18 -23.85
N GLU A 53 3.47 -2.19 -24.29
CA GLU A 53 3.29 -3.56 -23.78
C GLU A 53 3.82 -3.68 -22.34
N LEU A 54 4.94 -3.04 -22.03
CA LEU A 54 5.48 -3.04 -20.67
C LEU A 54 4.54 -2.32 -19.68
N LYS A 55 3.92 -1.20 -20.08
CA LYS A 55 2.93 -0.48 -19.26
C LYS A 55 1.63 -1.24 -18.99
N LYS A 56 1.31 -2.25 -19.79
CA LYS A 56 0.17 -3.15 -19.50
C LYS A 56 0.50 -4.15 -18.40
N ILE A 57 1.76 -4.59 -18.33
CA ILE A 57 2.22 -5.62 -17.38
C ILE A 57 2.61 -4.99 -16.04
N ILE A 58 3.33 -3.87 -16.07
CA ILE A 58 3.80 -3.17 -14.87
C ILE A 58 2.74 -2.12 -14.48
N MET A 59 2.02 -2.41 -13.41
CA MET A 59 1.00 -1.53 -12.85
C MET A 59 1.62 -0.51 -11.87
N PRO A 60 1.00 0.68 -11.71
CA PRO A 60 1.37 1.64 -10.67
C PRO A 60 1.30 1.01 -9.28
N VAL A 61 2.16 1.45 -8.37
CA VAL A 61 2.18 0.95 -6.99
C VAL A 61 0.88 1.26 -6.25
N GLU A 62 0.18 2.32 -6.64
CA GLU A 62 -1.10 2.75 -6.11
C GLU A 62 -2.19 1.68 -6.28
N THR A 63 -2.13 0.87 -7.34
CA THR A 63 -3.04 -0.26 -7.53
C THR A 63 -2.95 -1.26 -6.37
N ALA A 64 -1.76 -1.46 -5.81
CA ALA A 64 -1.57 -2.41 -4.71
C ALA A 64 -2.26 -1.98 -3.40
N ILE A 65 -2.56 -0.70 -3.24
CA ILE A 65 -3.13 -0.11 -2.03
C ILE A 65 -4.61 0.31 -2.18
N GLU A 66 -5.25 0.00 -3.30
CA GLU A 66 -6.66 0.36 -3.57
C GLU A 66 -7.62 -0.12 -2.47
N HIS A 67 -7.30 -1.24 -1.85
CA HIS A 67 -8.08 -1.87 -0.79
C HIS A 67 -7.84 -1.28 0.61
N LEU A 68 -6.85 -0.39 0.77
CA LEU A 68 -6.52 0.24 2.04
C LEU A 68 -7.26 1.58 2.20
N PRO A 69 -7.70 1.93 3.41
CA PRO A 69 -8.18 3.28 3.70
C PRO A 69 -7.09 4.31 3.41
N LYS A 70 -7.50 5.48 2.87
CA LYS A 70 -6.59 6.50 2.37
C LYS A 70 -6.60 7.76 3.22
N ILE A 71 -5.42 8.36 3.36
CA ILE A 71 -5.20 9.65 4.02
C ILE A 71 -4.35 10.50 3.07
N TRP A 72 -4.81 11.72 2.78
CA TRP A 72 -4.09 12.69 1.95
C TRP A 72 -3.44 13.73 2.83
N ILE A 73 -2.18 14.02 2.54
CA ILE A 73 -1.33 14.91 3.33
C ILE A 73 -0.93 16.15 2.55
N SER A 74 -0.57 17.20 3.29
CA SER A 74 0.00 18.41 2.72
C SER A 74 1.41 18.16 2.17
N ASP A 75 1.83 18.93 1.16
CA ASP A 75 3.17 18.83 0.57
C ASP A 75 4.28 19.01 1.62
N HIS A 76 4.04 19.84 2.64
CA HIS A 76 4.97 20.05 3.75
C HIS A 76 5.17 18.83 4.65
N ALA A 77 4.21 17.91 4.69
CA ALA A 77 4.31 16.68 5.47
C ALA A 77 5.01 15.55 4.72
N VAL A 78 5.16 15.66 3.40
CA VAL A 78 5.74 14.60 2.55
C VAL A 78 7.20 14.35 2.89
N ASP A 79 8.04 15.38 2.85
CA ASP A 79 9.47 15.24 3.07
C ASP A 79 9.83 14.66 4.46
N PRO A 80 9.26 15.15 5.59
CA PRO A 80 9.47 14.52 6.90
C PRO A 80 9.09 13.04 6.92
N LEU A 81 7.96 12.65 6.30
CA LEU A 81 7.54 11.25 6.19
C LEU A 81 8.52 10.41 5.40
N CYS A 82 9.05 10.93 4.28
CA CYS A 82 10.09 10.25 3.49
C CYS A 82 11.38 10.02 4.29
N HIS A 83 11.61 10.79 5.36
CA HIS A 83 12.72 10.60 6.30
C HIS A 83 12.39 9.71 7.50
N GLY A 84 11.19 9.15 7.56
CA GLY A 84 10.80 8.15 8.57
C GLY A 84 10.09 8.72 9.80
N THR A 85 9.61 9.95 9.75
CA THR A 85 8.80 10.50 10.84
C THR A 85 7.38 9.92 10.80
N ASP A 86 6.72 9.92 11.95
CA ASP A 86 5.29 9.59 12.04
C ASP A 86 4.43 10.75 11.56
N LEU A 87 3.25 10.44 11.01
CA LEU A 87 2.32 11.44 10.52
C LEU A 87 1.58 12.11 11.68
N ALA A 88 1.78 13.41 11.82
CA ALA A 88 1.05 14.25 12.75
C ALA A 88 -0.26 14.75 12.15
N ILE A 89 -1.26 14.99 13.01
CA ILE A 89 -2.60 15.46 12.62
C ILE A 89 -2.55 16.73 11.75
N PRO A 90 -1.76 17.79 12.06
CA PRO A 90 -1.70 18.99 11.22
C PRO A 90 -1.23 18.76 9.78
N GLY A 91 -0.57 17.63 9.50
CA GLY A 91 -0.16 17.26 8.15
C GLY A 91 -1.27 16.67 7.30
N ILE A 92 -2.40 16.30 7.90
CA ILE A 92 -3.52 15.64 7.22
C ILE A 92 -4.45 16.70 6.63
N ILE A 93 -4.74 16.61 5.33
CA ILE A 93 -5.69 17.48 4.63
C ILE A 93 -7.04 16.80 4.46
N LYS A 94 -7.02 15.51 4.10
CA LYS A 94 -8.22 14.71 3.84
C LYS A 94 -8.01 13.29 4.33
N LEU A 95 -9.06 12.64 4.79
CA LEU A 95 -9.05 11.23 5.17
C LEU A 95 -10.38 10.56 4.80
N GLU A 96 -10.33 9.26 4.54
CA GLU A 96 -11.54 8.47 4.35
C GLU A 96 -12.25 8.25 5.69
N SER A 97 -13.58 8.17 5.63
CA SER A 97 -14.39 7.76 6.77
C SER A 97 -14.16 6.28 7.10
N HIS A 98 -14.45 5.89 8.36
CA HIS A 98 -14.35 4.51 8.83
C HIS A 98 -12.95 3.96 9.10
N ILE A 99 -11.91 4.79 9.13
CA ILE A 99 -10.60 4.36 9.65
C ILE A 99 -10.74 4.07 11.14
N LYS A 100 -10.32 2.87 11.53
CA LYS A 100 -10.31 2.42 12.92
C LYS A 100 -8.89 2.49 13.49
N GLU A 101 -8.80 2.49 14.79
CA GLU A 101 -7.53 2.32 15.49
C GLU A 101 -6.90 0.97 15.15
N ASN A 102 -5.60 0.96 14.86
CA ASN A 102 -4.80 -0.16 14.38
C ASN A 102 -5.06 -0.61 12.92
N ASP A 103 -5.87 0.11 12.16
CA ASP A 103 -5.99 -0.15 10.72
C ASP A 103 -4.70 0.22 9.99
N THR A 104 -4.36 -0.58 8.98
CA THR A 104 -3.32 -0.22 8.01
C THR A 104 -3.92 0.77 7.02
N VAL A 105 -3.27 1.92 6.86
CA VAL A 105 -3.70 3.01 5.99
C VAL A 105 -2.64 3.36 4.95
N ALA A 106 -3.09 3.81 3.78
CA ALA A 106 -2.23 4.39 2.76
C ALA A 106 -2.15 5.91 2.91
N ILE A 107 -0.95 6.45 2.88
CA ILE A 107 -0.67 7.90 2.98
C ILE A 107 -0.31 8.39 1.59
N LEU A 108 -1.10 9.32 1.06
CA LEU A 108 -1.01 9.83 -0.30
C LEU A 108 -0.75 11.33 -0.30
N THR A 109 -0.12 11.82 -1.36
CA THR A 109 -0.09 13.25 -1.69
C THR A 109 -1.46 13.71 -2.17
N LEU A 110 -1.66 15.02 -2.33
CA LEU A 110 -2.88 15.58 -2.95
C LEU A 110 -3.00 15.24 -4.44
N LYS A 111 -1.95 14.67 -5.04
CA LYS A 111 -1.92 14.18 -6.44
C LYS A 111 -2.16 12.67 -6.54
N ASP A 112 -2.60 12.03 -5.45
CA ASP A 112 -2.81 10.58 -5.33
C ASP A 112 -1.53 9.73 -5.47
N GLU A 113 -0.33 10.31 -5.28
CA GLU A 113 0.94 9.58 -5.28
C GLU A 113 1.17 8.90 -3.91
N LEU A 114 1.55 7.64 -3.91
CA LEU A 114 1.81 6.90 -2.68
C LEU A 114 3.11 7.35 -2.00
N VAL A 115 3.00 7.91 -0.80
CA VAL A 115 4.14 8.31 0.04
C VAL A 115 4.58 7.17 0.94
N ALA A 116 3.67 6.65 1.75
CA ALA A 116 3.97 5.63 2.75
C ALA A 116 2.71 4.81 3.11
N THR A 117 2.91 3.72 3.83
CA THR A 117 1.84 3.04 4.57
C THR A 117 2.15 3.07 6.06
N GLY A 118 1.12 3.11 6.89
CA GLY A 118 1.25 3.18 8.33
C GLY A 118 0.09 2.53 9.06
N ILE A 119 0.17 2.55 10.39
CA ILE A 119 -0.88 2.06 11.27
C ILE A 119 -1.53 3.25 11.96
N SER A 120 -2.86 3.34 11.86
CA SER A 120 -3.62 4.41 12.52
C SER A 120 -3.61 4.23 14.04
N LYS A 121 -3.21 5.26 14.76
CA LYS A 121 -3.30 5.33 16.23
C LYS A 121 -4.67 5.78 16.72
N LEU A 122 -5.42 6.44 15.84
CA LEU A 122 -6.69 7.07 16.16
C LEU A 122 -7.72 6.68 15.11
N ASN A 123 -8.99 6.68 15.48
CA ASN A 123 -10.06 6.54 14.50
C ASN A 123 -10.29 7.86 13.75
N SER A 124 -10.99 7.79 12.61
CA SER A 124 -11.24 8.95 11.74
C SER A 124 -11.96 10.12 12.44
N GLU A 125 -12.79 9.85 13.44
CA GLU A 125 -13.51 10.86 14.22
C GLU A 125 -12.54 11.62 15.13
N LYS A 126 -11.72 10.90 15.91
CA LYS A 126 -10.70 11.51 16.78
C LYS A 126 -9.66 12.32 16.01
N ILE A 127 -9.29 11.88 14.79
CA ILE A 127 -8.37 12.64 13.93
C ILE A 127 -8.97 13.99 13.55
N LYS A 128 -10.28 14.06 13.31
CA LYS A 128 -11.00 15.29 12.97
C LYS A 128 -11.16 16.25 14.15
N ASP A 129 -11.32 15.71 15.36
CA ASP A 129 -11.60 16.48 16.58
C ASP A 129 -10.32 17.06 17.20
N LEU A 130 -9.18 16.47 16.95
CA LEU A 130 -7.91 16.86 17.55
C LEU A 130 -7.11 17.80 16.63
N GLU A 131 -6.54 18.84 17.19
CA GLU A 131 -5.67 19.77 16.45
C GLU A 131 -4.20 19.33 16.42
N LYS A 132 -3.75 18.52 17.37
CA LYS A 132 -2.34 18.12 17.53
C LYS A 132 -2.21 16.67 17.97
N GLY A 133 -1.10 16.04 17.62
CA GLY A 133 -0.76 14.67 17.99
C GLY A 133 -0.30 13.84 16.81
N ILE A 134 0.16 12.63 17.08
CA ILE A 134 0.52 11.65 16.05
C ILE A 134 -0.72 10.84 15.71
N ALA A 135 -1.12 10.92 14.45
CA ALA A 135 -2.27 10.17 13.92
C ALA A 135 -1.87 8.78 13.44
N ILE A 136 -0.75 8.68 12.69
CA ILE A 136 -0.33 7.45 12.03
C ILE A 136 1.13 7.15 12.38
N ILE A 137 1.41 5.91 12.76
CA ILE A 137 2.77 5.38 12.86
C ILE A 137 3.20 4.91 11.48
N THR A 138 4.20 5.53 10.91
CA THR A 138 4.75 5.16 9.60
C THR A 138 5.44 3.80 9.66
N LYS A 139 5.10 2.89 8.76
CA LYS A 139 5.66 1.54 8.69
C LYS A 139 6.56 1.32 7.49
N LYS A 140 6.12 1.73 6.31
CA LYS A 140 6.87 1.54 5.08
C LYS A 140 6.75 2.77 4.19
N ILE A 141 7.89 3.27 3.74
CA ILE A 141 8.01 4.43 2.86
C ILE A 141 8.26 3.93 1.44
N PHE A 142 7.56 4.50 0.46
CA PHE A 142 7.65 4.17 -0.95
C PHE A 142 8.23 5.31 -1.77
N MET A 143 7.90 6.55 -1.42
CA MET A 143 8.40 7.73 -2.10
C MET A 143 9.86 8.00 -1.74
N LYS A 144 10.63 8.42 -2.74
CA LYS A 144 12.05 8.79 -2.54
C LYS A 144 12.16 10.08 -1.74
N LYS A 145 13.21 10.18 -0.94
CA LYS A 145 13.59 11.42 -0.24
C LYS A 145 13.85 12.53 -1.25
N ASP A 146 13.65 13.77 -0.81
CA ASP A 146 13.89 14.97 -1.61
C ASP A 146 13.03 15.07 -2.90
N THR A 147 11.95 14.28 -3.02
CA THR A 147 10.97 14.39 -4.13
C THR A 147 10.13 15.66 -3.98
N TYR A 148 9.80 16.05 -2.76
CA TYR A 148 9.11 17.30 -2.40
C TYR A 148 10.07 18.24 -1.68
N GLN A 149 9.81 19.58 -1.81
CA GLN A 149 10.67 20.58 -1.18
C GLN A 149 10.68 20.44 0.34
N LYS A 150 11.87 20.61 0.93
CA LYS A 150 12.02 20.66 2.38
C LYS A 150 11.30 21.89 2.94
N TYR A 151 10.55 21.68 4.00
CA TYR A 151 9.96 22.78 4.75
C TYR A 151 11.08 23.57 5.45
N SER A 152 11.43 24.74 4.93
CA SER A 152 12.23 25.71 5.67
C SER A 152 11.27 26.57 6.50
N LYS A 153 11.33 26.48 7.83
CA LYS A 153 10.71 27.48 8.68
C LYS A 153 11.40 28.83 8.38
N SER A 154 10.69 29.73 7.71
CA SER A 154 11.02 31.15 7.71
C SER A 154 10.74 31.74 9.10
#